data_8e3af29bea063528438d04763a848b92
#
_entry.id   8e3af29bea063528438d04763a848b92
#
_cell.length_a   1.000
_cell.length_b   1.000
_cell.length_c   1.000
_cell.angle_alpha   90.00
_cell.angle_beta   90.00
_cell.angle_gamma   90.00
#
_symmetry.space_group_name_H-M   'P 1'
#
loop_
_entity.id
_entity.type
_entity.pdbx_description
1 polymer ?
#
loop_
_entity_poly.entity_id
_entity_poly.type
_entity_poly.pdbx_seq_one_letter_code
_entity_poly.pdbx_strand_id
1 'polypeptide(L)'
;YPGVTNNICAPIIAKESKFNLNEGFYLGYSPERINPGDNKHSLDKIIKVISGSNNKITKIIGKIYETIITAGVFYAKSIEVAETAKAIENAQRDINIAFVNEVSLLCQKLNISVYDVLNAAKTKWNFLPFQPGLVGGHCIGVDPYYLAHIAKKLNSSSDVILSGRRLNDSMTGIVFKKIQKQIKKRSRLLQIGVTF
;
A
#
# COMPACT_ATOMS: atom_id res chain seq x y z
N TYR A 1 2.43 -3.74 -10.60
CA TYR A 1 1.72 -2.53 -10.99
C TYR A 1 0.55 -2.86 -11.93
N PRO A 2 -0.42 -1.96 -12.09
CA PRO A 2 -1.57 -2.19 -12.98
C PRO A 2 -1.13 -2.57 -14.41
N GLY A 3 -1.71 -3.67 -14.93
CA GLY A 3 -1.41 -4.20 -16.26
C GLY A 3 -0.28 -5.23 -16.32
N VAL A 4 0.37 -5.56 -15.20
CA VAL A 4 1.46 -6.58 -15.19
C VAL A 4 0.94 -7.94 -15.65
N THR A 5 -0.19 -8.38 -15.12
CA THR A 5 -0.75 -9.70 -15.44
C THR A 5 -1.06 -9.83 -16.93
N ASN A 6 -1.74 -8.84 -17.51
CA ASN A 6 -2.14 -8.90 -18.92
C ASN A 6 -1.03 -8.52 -19.89
N ASN A 7 -0.18 -7.51 -19.57
CA ASN A 7 0.77 -6.95 -20.54
C ASN A 7 2.17 -7.57 -20.44
N ILE A 8 2.46 -8.29 -19.34
CA ILE A 8 3.78 -8.92 -19.14
C ILE A 8 3.60 -10.42 -18.95
N CYS A 9 2.81 -10.87 -17.96
CA CYS A 9 2.69 -12.29 -17.66
C CYS A 9 2.01 -13.05 -18.81
N ALA A 10 0.90 -12.56 -19.34
CA ALA A 10 0.17 -13.25 -20.41
C ALA A 10 1.02 -13.46 -21.68
N PRO A 11 1.74 -12.46 -22.22
CA PRO A 11 2.62 -12.67 -23.37
C PRO A 11 3.74 -13.68 -23.12
N ILE A 12 4.34 -13.67 -21.93
CA ILE A 12 5.40 -14.62 -21.57
C ILE A 12 4.84 -16.04 -21.55
N ILE A 13 3.69 -16.25 -20.88
CA ILE A 13 3.04 -17.57 -20.82
C ILE A 13 2.63 -18.05 -22.22
N ALA A 14 2.05 -17.17 -23.04
CA ALA A 14 1.68 -17.50 -24.41
C ALA A 14 2.87 -17.94 -25.24
N LYS A 15 3.98 -17.22 -25.13
CA LYS A 15 5.22 -17.55 -25.85
C LYS A 15 5.78 -18.91 -25.44
N GLU A 16 5.87 -19.19 -24.15
CA GLU A 16 6.48 -20.41 -23.64
C GLU A 16 5.57 -21.64 -23.80
N SER A 17 4.26 -21.48 -23.56
CA SER A 17 3.29 -22.58 -23.66
C SER A 17 2.82 -22.88 -25.09
N LYS A 18 2.98 -21.93 -26.02
CA LYS A 18 2.40 -21.96 -27.38
C LYS A 18 0.88 -21.91 -27.41
N PHE A 19 0.24 -21.57 -26.30
CA PHE A 19 -1.21 -21.39 -26.21
C PHE A 19 -1.58 -19.91 -26.23
N ASN A 20 -2.81 -19.61 -26.66
CA ASN A 20 -3.38 -18.27 -26.60
C ASN A 20 -4.15 -18.06 -25.29
N LEU A 21 -4.09 -16.83 -24.78
CA LEU A 21 -4.89 -16.42 -23.63
C LEU A 21 -6.38 -16.55 -23.94
N ASN A 22 -7.15 -17.10 -23.01
CA ASN A 22 -8.60 -17.38 -23.10
C ASN A 22 -8.99 -18.53 -24.07
N GLU A 23 -8.02 -19.24 -24.62
CA GLU A 23 -8.22 -20.46 -25.42
C GLU A 23 -7.53 -21.65 -24.77
N GLY A 24 -6.21 -21.63 -24.69
CA GLY A 24 -5.38 -22.70 -24.13
C GLY A 24 -4.98 -22.47 -22.67
N PHE A 25 -5.00 -21.24 -22.19
CA PHE A 25 -4.81 -20.91 -20.77
C PHE A 25 -5.62 -19.69 -20.35
N TYR A 26 -5.77 -19.52 -19.04
CA TYR A 26 -6.54 -18.43 -18.45
C TYR A 26 -5.74 -17.80 -17.30
N LEU A 27 -5.99 -16.53 -17.06
CA LEU A 27 -5.35 -15.78 -15.98
C LEU A 27 -6.37 -15.23 -15.00
N GLY A 28 -5.96 -15.12 -13.76
CA GLY A 28 -6.68 -14.42 -12.73
C GLY A 28 -5.72 -13.67 -11.82
N TYR A 29 -6.24 -12.66 -11.17
CA TYR A 29 -5.53 -11.88 -10.17
C TYR A 29 -6.38 -11.71 -8.92
N SER A 30 -5.75 -11.96 -7.78
CA SER A 30 -6.35 -11.76 -6.48
C SER A 30 -5.28 -11.23 -5.52
N PRO A 31 -5.33 -9.96 -5.11
CA PRO A 31 -4.32 -9.37 -4.24
C PRO A 31 -4.33 -10.01 -2.85
N GLU A 32 -3.16 -10.11 -2.26
CA GLU A 32 -3.02 -10.41 -0.83
C GLU A 32 -3.15 -9.13 -0.01
N ARG A 33 -4.00 -9.18 1.04
CA ARG A 33 -4.36 -8.01 1.85
C ARG A 33 -4.23 -8.25 3.35
N ILE A 34 -3.58 -9.35 3.75
CA ILE A 34 -3.31 -9.67 5.15
C ILE A 34 -2.20 -8.75 5.69
N ASN A 35 -2.37 -8.29 6.91
CA ASN A 35 -1.30 -7.64 7.66
C ASN A 35 -0.61 -8.70 8.54
N PRO A 36 0.70 -8.95 8.39
CA PRO A 36 1.42 -9.87 9.25
C PRO A 36 1.24 -9.50 10.73
N GLY A 37 0.87 -10.49 11.56
CA GLY A 37 0.62 -10.29 12.98
C GLY A 37 -0.77 -9.81 13.35
N ASP A 38 -1.66 -9.55 12.39
CA ASP A 38 -3.06 -9.21 12.65
C ASP A 38 -3.91 -10.49 12.78
N ASN A 39 -4.20 -10.90 14.00
CA ASN A 39 -5.02 -12.08 14.27
C ASN A 39 -6.54 -11.83 14.14
N LYS A 40 -6.96 -10.56 14.00
CA LYS A 40 -8.38 -10.22 13.87
C LYS A 40 -8.87 -10.28 12.42
N HIS A 41 -7.99 -9.93 11.48
CA HIS A 41 -8.27 -9.89 10.05
C HIS A 41 -7.52 -11.03 9.34
N SER A 42 -7.88 -12.28 9.69
CA SER A 42 -7.38 -13.49 9.01
C SER A 42 -7.88 -13.55 7.55
N LEU A 43 -7.26 -14.40 6.76
CA LEU A 43 -7.54 -14.53 5.32
C LEU A 43 -9.04 -14.71 5.02
N ASP A 44 -9.72 -15.51 5.81
CA ASP A 44 -11.14 -15.84 5.69
C ASP A 44 -12.08 -14.69 6.08
N LYS A 45 -11.58 -13.72 6.90
CA LYS A 45 -12.35 -12.58 7.43
C LYS A 45 -12.19 -11.28 6.65
N ILE A 46 -11.38 -11.29 5.59
CA ILE A 46 -11.19 -10.13 4.71
C ILE A 46 -11.89 -10.42 3.38
N ILE A 47 -12.75 -9.50 2.91
CA ILE A 47 -13.35 -9.61 1.57
C ILE A 47 -12.23 -9.82 0.54
N LYS A 48 -12.31 -10.91 -0.22
CA LYS A 48 -11.30 -11.25 -1.22
C LYS A 48 -11.64 -10.58 -2.55
N VAL A 49 -10.76 -9.70 -3.02
CA VAL A 49 -10.88 -9.13 -4.36
C VAL A 49 -10.35 -10.14 -5.36
N ILE A 50 -11.13 -10.43 -6.38
CA ILE A 50 -10.76 -11.36 -7.47
C ILE A 50 -11.08 -10.78 -8.84
N SER A 51 -10.34 -11.22 -9.83
CA SER A 51 -10.56 -10.91 -11.24
C SER A 51 -10.05 -12.05 -12.12
N GLY A 52 -10.52 -12.13 -13.34
CA GLY A 52 -10.08 -13.12 -14.31
C GLY A 52 -9.95 -12.50 -15.70
N SER A 53 -9.27 -13.21 -16.59
CA SER A 53 -9.04 -12.81 -17.99
C SER A 53 -10.33 -12.68 -18.81
N ASN A 54 -11.43 -13.24 -18.32
CA ASN A 54 -12.78 -13.03 -18.81
C ASN A 54 -13.82 -13.30 -17.72
N ASN A 55 -15.09 -12.97 -17.98
CA ASN A 55 -16.18 -13.11 -17.00
C ASN A 55 -16.40 -14.55 -16.51
N LYS A 56 -16.21 -15.55 -17.38
CA LYS A 56 -16.35 -16.97 -17.03
C LYS A 56 -15.29 -17.36 -16.01
N ILE A 57 -14.06 -16.98 -16.26
CA ILE A 57 -12.92 -17.27 -15.37
C ILE A 57 -13.04 -16.51 -14.05
N THR A 58 -13.45 -15.24 -14.09
CA THR A 58 -13.74 -14.46 -12.86
C THR A 58 -14.74 -15.21 -11.97
N LYS A 59 -15.84 -15.75 -12.54
CA LYS A 59 -16.83 -16.51 -11.79
C LYS A 59 -16.28 -17.83 -11.23
N ILE A 60 -15.42 -18.54 -11.99
CA ILE A 60 -14.79 -19.78 -11.53
C ILE A 60 -13.86 -19.49 -10.33
N ILE A 61 -13.00 -18.47 -10.46
CA ILE A 61 -12.10 -18.06 -9.38
C ILE A 61 -12.91 -17.64 -8.15
N GLY A 62 -13.98 -16.86 -8.35
CA GLY A 62 -14.87 -16.45 -7.27
C GLY A 62 -15.44 -17.63 -6.49
N LYS A 63 -16.00 -18.63 -7.20
CA LYS A 63 -16.53 -19.84 -6.56
C LYS A 63 -15.48 -20.59 -5.73
N ILE A 64 -14.22 -20.65 -6.20
CA ILE A 64 -13.14 -21.28 -5.44
C ILE A 64 -12.88 -20.48 -4.14
N TYR A 65 -12.78 -19.17 -4.23
CA TYR A 65 -12.56 -18.36 -3.03
C TYR A 65 -13.75 -18.33 -2.06
N GLU A 66 -14.98 -18.38 -2.55
CA GLU A 66 -16.20 -18.48 -1.74
C GLU A 66 -16.24 -19.72 -0.84
N THR A 67 -15.49 -20.78 -1.16
CA THR A 67 -15.39 -21.97 -0.30
C THR A 67 -14.49 -21.76 0.92
N ILE A 68 -13.63 -20.74 0.91
CA ILE A 68 -12.63 -20.49 1.94
C ILE A 68 -12.83 -19.12 2.65
N ILE A 69 -13.39 -18.13 1.95
CA ILE A 69 -13.52 -16.74 2.44
C ILE A 69 -14.92 -16.53 3.00
N THR A 70 -15.05 -16.50 4.31
CA THR A 70 -16.35 -16.28 4.98
C THR A 70 -16.83 -14.84 4.88
N ALA A 71 -15.91 -13.88 4.74
CA ALA A 71 -16.22 -12.46 4.57
C ALA A 71 -16.80 -12.09 3.19
N GLY A 72 -16.78 -13.05 2.24
CA GLY A 72 -17.27 -12.85 0.88
C GLY A 72 -16.20 -12.45 -0.13
N VAL A 73 -16.62 -12.38 -1.39
CA VAL A 73 -15.75 -12.11 -2.55
C VAL A 73 -16.23 -10.88 -3.30
N PHE A 74 -15.31 -9.99 -3.66
CA PHE A 74 -15.58 -8.85 -4.53
C PHE A 74 -15.09 -9.16 -5.95
N TYR A 75 -15.99 -9.17 -6.90
CA TYR A 75 -15.72 -9.42 -8.31
C TYR A 75 -15.29 -8.14 -9.02
N ALA A 76 -14.00 -7.93 -9.19
CA ALA A 76 -13.49 -6.79 -9.93
C ALA A 76 -13.77 -6.91 -11.43
N LYS A 77 -14.07 -5.78 -12.08
CA LYS A 77 -14.47 -5.73 -13.49
C LYS A 77 -13.34 -6.14 -14.45
N SER A 78 -12.08 -5.98 -14.05
CA SER A 78 -10.91 -6.42 -14.79
C SER A 78 -9.73 -6.70 -13.85
N ILE A 79 -8.70 -7.35 -14.39
CA ILE A 79 -7.44 -7.60 -13.68
C ILE A 79 -6.79 -6.27 -13.27
N GLU A 80 -6.75 -5.30 -14.17
CA GLU A 80 -6.16 -3.98 -13.90
C GLU A 80 -6.88 -3.24 -12.76
N VAL A 81 -8.20 -3.39 -12.64
CA VAL A 81 -8.97 -2.82 -11.51
C VAL A 81 -8.51 -3.43 -10.20
N ALA A 82 -8.34 -4.75 -10.15
CA ALA A 82 -7.91 -5.44 -8.93
C ALA A 82 -6.44 -5.11 -8.57
N GLU A 83 -5.55 -5.04 -9.56
CA GLU A 83 -4.15 -4.62 -9.40
C GLU A 83 -4.06 -3.17 -8.90
N THR A 84 -4.84 -2.27 -9.51
CA THR A 84 -4.87 -0.86 -9.11
C THR A 84 -5.41 -0.70 -7.69
N ALA A 85 -6.47 -1.42 -7.33
CA ALA A 85 -7.05 -1.38 -5.98
C ALA A 85 -6.00 -1.72 -4.92
N LYS A 86 -5.19 -2.76 -5.14
CA LYS A 86 -4.10 -3.13 -4.23
C LYS A 86 -3.07 -2.02 -4.09
N ALA A 87 -2.65 -1.41 -5.19
CA ALA A 87 -1.62 -0.38 -5.17
C ALA A 87 -2.10 0.90 -4.47
N ILE A 88 -3.36 1.33 -4.69
CA ILE A 88 -3.90 2.54 -4.06
C ILE A 88 -4.13 2.39 -2.56
N GLU A 89 -4.43 1.20 -2.05
CA GLU A 89 -4.59 0.97 -0.60
C GLU A 89 -3.32 1.35 0.18
N ASN A 90 -2.16 0.94 -0.32
CA ASN A 90 -0.88 1.23 0.30
C ASN A 90 -0.40 2.66 0.01
N ALA A 91 -0.60 3.16 -1.21
CA ALA A 91 -0.27 4.54 -1.56
C ALA A 91 -1.08 5.56 -0.74
N GLN A 92 -2.38 5.30 -0.54
CA GLN A 92 -3.25 6.13 0.30
C GLN A 92 -2.74 6.18 1.75
N ARG A 93 -2.34 5.04 2.31
CA ARG A 93 -1.77 4.97 3.66
C ARG A 93 -0.47 5.75 3.75
N ASP A 94 0.42 5.59 2.78
CA ASP A 94 1.69 6.29 2.70
C ASP A 94 1.53 7.82 2.65
N ILE A 95 0.62 8.31 1.79
CA ILE A 95 0.32 9.73 1.66
C ILE A 95 -0.27 10.30 2.96
N ASN A 96 -1.17 9.58 3.62
CA ASN A 96 -1.75 10.03 4.88
C ASN A 96 -0.70 10.10 6.01
N ILE A 97 0.23 9.14 6.05
CA ILE A 97 1.37 9.20 7.00
C ILE A 97 2.27 10.39 6.67
N ALA A 98 2.57 10.64 5.39
CA ALA A 98 3.35 11.80 4.97
C ALA A 98 2.68 13.11 5.40
N PHE A 99 1.37 13.25 5.19
CA PHE A 99 0.62 14.41 5.63
C PHE A 99 0.76 14.66 7.13
N VAL A 100 0.55 13.66 7.98
CA VAL A 100 0.67 13.86 9.44
C VAL A 100 2.13 14.02 9.89
N ASN A 101 3.10 13.46 9.15
CA ASN A 101 4.52 13.75 9.35
C ASN A 101 4.83 15.24 9.09
N GLU A 102 4.34 15.80 7.98
CA GLU A 102 4.50 17.23 7.66
C GLU A 102 3.86 18.11 8.72
N VAL A 103 2.63 17.80 9.14
CA VAL A 103 1.96 18.48 10.25
C VAL A 103 2.80 18.41 11.54
N SER A 104 3.41 17.26 11.84
CA SER A 104 4.29 17.09 12.99
C SER A 104 5.50 18.04 12.93
N LEU A 105 6.11 18.19 11.76
CA LEU A 105 7.23 19.13 11.57
C LEU A 105 6.79 20.58 11.73
N LEU A 106 5.60 20.92 11.26
CA LEU A 106 5.01 22.26 11.46
C LEU A 106 4.72 22.52 12.95
N CYS A 107 4.07 21.59 13.65
CA CYS A 107 3.79 21.69 15.08
C CYS A 107 5.06 21.94 15.92
N GLN A 108 6.17 21.28 15.55
CA GLN A 108 7.46 21.53 16.20
C GLN A 108 7.95 22.98 16.05
N LYS A 109 7.78 23.56 14.86
CA LYS A 109 8.13 24.97 14.62
C LYS A 109 7.22 25.94 15.38
N LEU A 110 5.97 25.55 15.58
CA LEU A 110 4.99 26.29 16.37
C LEU A 110 5.13 26.07 17.88
N ASN A 111 6.02 25.19 18.31
CA ASN A 111 6.20 24.75 19.70
C ASN A 111 4.92 24.23 20.36
N ILE A 112 4.13 23.46 19.62
CA ILE A 112 2.91 22.78 20.09
C ILE A 112 3.02 21.27 19.89
N SER A 113 2.24 20.51 20.68
CA SER A 113 2.19 19.06 20.56
C SER A 113 1.36 18.64 19.35
N VAL A 114 1.94 17.87 18.44
CA VAL A 114 1.18 17.27 17.32
C VAL A 114 0.09 16.34 17.82
N TYR A 115 0.30 15.65 18.94
CA TYR A 115 -0.69 14.73 19.52
C TYR A 115 -1.92 15.47 20.03
N ASP A 116 -1.74 16.65 20.63
CA ASP A 116 -2.86 17.49 21.08
C ASP A 116 -3.67 18.00 19.87
N VAL A 117 -2.97 18.44 18.81
CA VAL A 117 -3.60 18.85 17.55
C VAL A 117 -4.40 17.70 16.94
N LEU A 118 -3.80 16.48 16.86
CA LEU A 118 -4.48 15.31 16.31
C LEU A 118 -5.65 14.86 17.20
N ASN A 119 -5.54 14.96 18.52
CA ASN A 119 -6.64 14.64 19.44
C ASN A 119 -7.81 15.62 19.25
N ALA A 120 -7.53 16.90 19.09
CA ALA A 120 -8.57 17.89 18.75
C ALA A 120 -9.21 17.59 17.38
N ALA A 121 -8.41 17.30 16.36
CA ALA A 121 -8.91 16.97 15.02
C ALA A 121 -9.78 15.70 15.00
N LYS A 122 -9.46 14.68 15.80
CA LYS A 122 -10.23 13.43 15.93
C LYS A 122 -11.66 13.61 16.45
N THR A 123 -11.97 14.76 17.05
CA THR A 123 -13.34 15.07 17.49
C THR A 123 -14.29 15.22 16.29
N LYS A 124 -13.77 15.47 15.11
CA LYS A 124 -14.56 15.49 13.88
C LYS A 124 -14.76 14.08 13.35
N TRP A 125 -15.99 13.69 13.14
CA TRP A 125 -16.41 12.32 12.79
C TRP A 125 -15.76 11.72 11.54
N ASN A 126 -15.36 12.54 10.58
CA ASN A 126 -14.75 12.09 9.32
C ASN A 126 -13.23 12.31 9.26
N PHE A 127 -12.58 12.61 10.39
CA PHE A 127 -11.13 12.73 10.44
C PHE A 127 -10.46 11.34 10.48
N LEU A 128 -9.52 11.11 9.58
CA LEU A 128 -8.77 9.83 9.53
C LEU A 128 -7.62 9.86 10.56
N PRO A 129 -7.61 8.93 11.55
CA PRO A 129 -6.73 9.02 12.72
C PRO A 129 -5.31 8.49 12.45
N PHE A 130 -4.66 8.97 11.39
CA PHE A 130 -3.24 8.68 11.16
C PHE A 130 -2.36 9.38 12.19
N GLN A 131 -1.17 8.81 12.42
CA GLN A 131 -0.18 9.36 13.34
C GLN A 131 1.17 9.52 12.65
N PRO A 132 2.01 10.47 13.11
CA PRO A 132 3.37 10.60 12.61
C PRO A 132 4.19 9.35 12.89
N GLY A 133 5.02 8.96 11.94
CA GLY A 133 5.89 7.79 12.11
C GLY A 133 6.79 7.55 10.92
N LEU A 134 7.70 6.60 11.09
CA LEU A 134 8.53 6.11 10.00
C LEU A 134 7.74 5.12 9.16
N VAL A 135 7.93 5.16 7.86
CA VAL A 135 7.35 4.20 6.92
C VAL A 135 8.45 3.23 6.49
N GLY A 136 8.19 1.95 6.72
CA GLY A 136 9.08 0.86 6.32
C GLY A 136 8.29 -0.33 5.75
N GLY A 137 8.99 -1.42 5.49
CA GLY A 137 8.42 -2.66 4.95
C GLY A 137 8.31 -2.69 3.43
N HIS A 138 7.88 -3.86 2.93
CA HIS A 138 7.87 -4.15 1.49
C HIS A 138 6.72 -3.51 0.72
N CYS A 139 5.61 -3.15 1.37
CA CYS A 139 4.40 -2.75 0.68
C CYS A 139 4.19 -1.23 0.71
N ILE A 140 4.10 -0.62 1.90
CA ILE A 140 3.73 0.80 2.03
C ILE A 140 4.78 1.70 1.38
N GLY A 141 6.07 1.36 1.52
CA GLY A 141 7.17 2.13 0.94
C GLY A 141 7.42 1.88 -0.55
N VAL A 142 6.86 0.81 -1.14
CA VAL A 142 7.18 0.36 -2.51
C VAL A 142 6.00 0.52 -3.47
N ASP A 143 4.78 0.15 -3.08
CA ASP A 143 3.60 0.19 -3.95
C ASP A 143 3.32 1.59 -4.56
N PRO A 144 3.58 2.73 -3.85
CA PRO A 144 3.47 4.05 -4.46
C PRO A 144 4.33 4.24 -5.71
N TYR A 145 5.52 3.63 -5.75
CA TYR A 145 6.38 3.69 -6.93
C TYR A 145 5.83 2.91 -8.12
N TYR A 146 5.03 1.86 -7.89
CA TYR A 146 4.35 1.15 -8.96
C TYR A 146 3.31 2.04 -9.66
N LEU A 147 2.57 2.83 -8.87
CA LEU A 147 1.63 3.82 -9.44
C LEU A 147 2.38 4.94 -10.19
N ALA A 148 3.48 5.44 -9.63
CA ALA A 148 4.31 6.44 -10.29
C ALA A 148 4.93 5.91 -11.59
N HIS A 149 5.35 4.65 -11.61
CA HIS A 149 5.89 4.00 -12.81
C HIS A 149 4.85 3.92 -13.94
N ILE A 150 3.63 3.47 -13.64
CA ILE A 150 2.59 3.39 -14.66
C ILE A 150 2.11 4.79 -15.11
N ALA A 151 2.01 5.74 -14.16
CA ALA A 151 1.70 7.13 -14.50
C ALA A 151 2.71 7.69 -15.51
N LYS A 152 4.01 7.49 -15.27
CA LYS A 152 5.08 7.89 -16.19
C LYS A 152 4.93 7.24 -17.57
N LYS A 153 4.61 5.94 -17.63
CA LYS A 153 4.37 5.25 -18.92
C LYS A 153 3.19 5.81 -19.69
N LEU A 154 2.19 6.33 -18.99
CA LEU A 154 0.99 6.93 -19.56
C LEU A 154 1.10 8.45 -19.74
N ASN A 155 2.28 9.04 -19.58
CA ASN A 155 2.53 10.48 -19.62
C ASN A 155 1.63 11.27 -18.65
N SER A 156 1.32 10.69 -17.49
CA SER A 156 0.58 11.32 -16.40
C SER A 156 1.50 11.66 -15.23
N SER A 157 1.16 12.70 -14.47
CA SER A 157 1.91 13.05 -13.26
C SER A 157 1.52 12.15 -12.07
N SER A 158 2.43 12.07 -11.10
CA SER A 158 2.21 11.37 -9.82
C SER A 158 2.74 12.21 -8.65
N ASP A 159 2.58 13.53 -8.74
CA ASP A 159 3.21 14.51 -7.84
C ASP A 159 2.83 14.31 -6.38
N VAL A 160 1.56 14.08 -6.08
CA VAL A 160 1.07 13.83 -4.72
C VAL A 160 1.73 12.57 -4.13
N ILE A 161 1.76 11.48 -4.90
CA ILE A 161 2.34 10.20 -4.49
C ILE A 161 3.84 10.37 -4.21
N LEU A 162 4.57 10.94 -5.15
CA LEU A 162 6.02 11.11 -5.04
C LEU A 162 6.42 12.14 -3.99
N SER A 163 5.62 13.18 -3.77
CA SER A 163 5.85 14.14 -2.69
C SER A 163 5.69 13.49 -1.31
N GLY A 164 4.64 12.70 -1.12
CA GLY A 164 4.46 11.91 0.10
C GLY A 164 5.65 10.98 0.35
N ARG A 165 6.08 10.24 -0.67
CA ARG A 165 7.26 9.36 -0.56
C ARG A 165 8.53 10.11 -0.19
N ARG A 166 8.85 11.19 -0.85
CA ARG A 166 10.03 12.02 -0.53
C ARG A 166 10.03 12.48 0.93
N LEU A 167 8.86 12.89 1.43
CA LEU A 167 8.75 13.31 2.83
C LEU A 167 8.97 12.12 3.77
N ASN A 168 8.29 11.00 3.58
CA ASN A 168 8.44 9.81 4.42
C ASN A 168 9.88 9.28 4.41
N ASP A 169 10.54 9.25 3.27
CA ASP A 169 11.96 8.84 3.15
C ASP A 169 12.89 9.81 3.92
N SER A 170 12.57 11.10 3.94
CA SER A 170 13.34 12.11 4.67
C SER A 170 13.20 12.00 6.19
N MET A 171 12.11 11.40 6.70
CA MET A 171 11.81 11.35 8.13
C MET A 171 12.87 10.60 8.94
N THR A 172 13.47 9.55 8.40
CA THR A 172 14.56 8.83 9.05
C THR A 172 15.74 9.76 9.37
N GLY A 173 16.16 10.57 8.41
CA GLY A 173 17.22 11.56 8.59
C GLY A 173 16.84 12.66 9.58
N ILE A 174 15.58 13.10 9.59
CA ILE A 174 15.07 14.10 10.53
C ILE A 174 15.09 13.55 11.96
N VAL A 175 14.59 12.34 12.17
CA VAL A 175 14.60 11.66 13.48
C VAL A 175 16.04 11.46 13.96
N PHE A 176 16.93 10.97 13.09
CA PHE A 176 18.33 10.79 13.42
C PHE A 176 19.00 12.09 13.88
N LYS A 177 18.80 13.18 13.15
CA LYS A 177 19.34 14.51 13.55
C LYS A 177 18.80 14.99 14.89
N LYS A 178 17.54 14.69 15.24
CA LYS A 178 16.98 15.00 16.55
C LYS A 178 17.65 14.20 17.66
N ILE A 179 17.81 12.89 17.45
CA ILE A 179 18.51 12.02 18.41
C ILE A 179 19.93 12.54 18.64
N GLN A 180 20.67 12.86 17.55
CA GLN A 180 22.03 13.41 17.65
C GLN A 180 22.13 14.67 18.52
N LYS A 181 21.12 15.55 18.46
CA LYS A 181 21.11 16.76 19.29
C LYS A 181 20.85 16.49 20.78
N GLN A 182 20.26 15.38 21.11
CA GLN A 182 19.92 15.00 22.50
C GLN A 182 20.99 14.12 23.15
N ILE A 183 21.78 13.39 22.37
CA ILE A 183 22.81 12.50 22.91
C ILE A 183 24.09 13.26 23.20
N LYS A 184 24.73 12.93 24.34
CA LYS A 184 26.06 13.44 24.72
C LYS A 184 27.13 12.48 24.21
N LYS A 185 28.38 12.96 24.13
CA LYS A 185 29.54 12.11 23.86
C LYS A 185 29.55 10.92 24.85
N ARG A 186 29.65 9.70 24.35
CA ARG A 186 29.61 8.43 25.14
C ARG A 186 28.22 8.02 25.67
N SER A 187 27.12 8.57 25.15
CA SER A 187 25.78 8.06 25.45
C SER A 187 25.61 6.63 24.94
N ARG A 188 24.87 5.82 25.69
CA ARG A 188 24.39 4.50 25.24
C ARG A 188 23.00 4.67 24.63
N LEU A 189 22.79 4.08 23.45
CA LEU A 189 21.50 4.06 22.77
C LEU A 189 20.98 2.61 22.77
N LEU A 190 19.74 2.43 23.19
CA LEU A 190 19.01 1.20 23.03
C LEU A 190 17.96 1.38 21.93
N GLN A 191 18.09 0.65 20.84
CA GLN A 191 17.07 0.56 19.82
C GLN A 191 16.16 -0.62 20.11
N ILE A 192 14.85 -0.33 20.28
CA ILE A 192 13.83 -1.36 20.49
C ILE A 192 12.96 -1.43 19.24
N GLY A 193 13.06 -2.54 18.53
CA GLY A 193 12.34 -2.79 17.28
C GLY A 193 13.14 -2.45 16.02
N VAL A 194 12.95 -3.29 15.04
CA VAL A 194 13.42 -3.12 13.66
C VAL A 194 12.22 -3.40 12.76
N THR A 195 11.89 -2.50 11.83
CA THR A 195 10.87 -2.75 10.81
C THR A 195 11.53 -3.25 9.53
N PHE A 196 10.93 -4.25 8.92
CA PHE A 196 11.34 -4.79 7.62
C PHE A 196 10.49 -4.21 6.52
#